data_6b35859ea91ea6cf25220ad443d0d6f0
#
_entry.id   6b35859ea91ea6cf25220ad443d0d6f0
#
_cell.length_a   1.000
_cell.length_b   1.000
_cell.length_c   1.000
_cell.angle_alpha   90.00
_cell.angle_beta   90.00
_cell.angle_gamma   90.00
#
_symmetry.space_group_name_H-M   'P 1'
#
loop_
_entity.id
_entity.type
_entity.pdbx_description
1 polymer ?
#
loop_
_entity_poly.entity_id
_entity_poly.type
_entity_poly.pdbx_seq_one_letter_code
_entity_poly.pdbx_strand_id
1 'polypeptide(L)'
;MGKDPRFEVNLGERPDGEPIGDPGTFTIAILGDFSGRSTRGDHDGAPLAQRRARRVDRDDVDAAIASFAPKLELTIESGQPPLVLTFASLDDFHPDRIAGRAPLFQQLRALKQEAASGASTPKPRLPSPEKRVNQAALNLGSGSLLDQIVDGAGGAPAADHLSGVAPRDELTDFVANATRGHTVQDVGRDQQALIDRVDGVITASMRVVLHLPAFQALESLWRGVDFLVRRFDSSDVRVLLVDVTRDELVAAADAGMPAWSLGVAVFSFGAGDVEMLGRLAAAAERSRVPILAAADASFARTPSFDGGADPDDWDTSSPSGWDELRSRTSAQFLSLALPRFVLRLPYGKSTDACETMSFEEMESPEHEAYLWGNPALAAAAVIAASVADGEDPPTQGVIDDLPLHVAKVNGEPTAKPAGEAWLTQRALMQLLDRGLTPLETSRDGDSVRLPRIQSIAAPPRPLSFIDR
;
A
#
# COMPACT_ATOMS: atom_id res chain seq x y z
N MET A 1 67.91 -7.07 -16.24
CA MET A 1 66.70 -6.29 -16.58
C MET A 1 65.49 -7.17 -16.27
N GLY A 2 65.01 -7.10 -15.06
CA GLY A 2 63.85 -7.86 -14.59
C GLY A 2 62.56 -7.07 -14.87
N LYS A 3 61.57 -7.73 -15.42
CA LYS A 3 60.22 -7.19 -15.56
C LYS A 3 59.47 -7.45 -14.27
N ASP A 4 58.97 -6.38 -13.64
CA ASP A 4 58.03 -6.44 -12.53
C ASP A 4 56.69 -7.13 -12.97
N PRO A 5 56.17 -8.07 -12.20
CA PRO A 5 54.82 -8.58 -12.43
C PRO A 5 53.82 -7.57 -11.90
N ARG A 6 53.09 -6.90 -12.79
CA ARG A 6 51.87 -6.15 -12.42
C ARG A 6 50.82 -7.17 -11.99
N PHE A 7 50.43 -7.08 -10.71
CA PHE A 7 49.23 -7.73 -10.22
C PHE A 7 48.02 -7.01 -10.82
N GLU A 8 47.39 -7.59 -11.83
CA GLU A 8 46.03 -7.25 -12.20
C GLU A 8 45.10 -7.92 -11.20
N VAL A 9 44.53 -7.13 -10.30
CA VAL A 9 43.38 -7.57 -9.49
C VAL A 9 42.18 -7.57 -10.40
N ASN A 10 41.82 -8.75 -10.91
CA ASN A 10 40.57 -9.00 -11.58
C ASN A 10 39.49 -8.94 -10.50
N LEU A 11 38.89 -7.78 -10.29
CA LEU A 11 37.62 -7.63 -9.57
C LEU A 11 36.57 -8.32 -10.42
N GLY A 12 36.24 -9.56 -10.05
CA GLY A 12 35.26 -10.36 -10.73
C GLY A 12 33.96 -9.59 -10.93
N GLU A 13 33.62 -9.38 -12.18
CA GLU A 13 32.29 -8.96 -12.59
C GLU A 13 31.28 -9.98 -12.03
N ARG A 14 30.46 -9.56 -11.07
CA ARG A 14 29.28 -10.33 -10.70
C ARG A 14 28.30 -10.22 -11.88
N PRO A 15 27.78 -11.32 -12.40
CA PRO A 15 26.72 -11.25 -13.40
C PRO A 15 25.53 -10.49 -12.79
N ASP A 16 25.11 -9.41 -13.44
CA ASP A 16 23.93 -8.57 -13.15
C ASP A 16 23.96 -7.65 -11.90
N GLY A 17 25.12 -7.24 -11.42
CA GLY A 17 25.26 -6.20 -10.39
C GLY A 17 25.91 -4.95 -10.96
N GLU A 18 25.14 -3.88 -11.23
CA GLU A 18 25.73 -2.57 -11.46
C GLU A 18 26.61 -2.15 -10.25
N PRO A 19 27.76 -1.46 -10.47
CA PRO A 19 28.60 -0.99 -9.39
C PRO A 19 27.79 -0.03 -8.50
N ILE A 20 27.82 -0.27 -7.20
CA ILE A 20 27.23 0.59 -6.19
C ILE A 20 28.05 1.89 -6.16
N GLY A 21 27.50 2.96 -6.78
CA GLY A 21 27.96 4.34 -6.62
C GLY A 21 28.99 4.82 -7.63
N ASP A 22 28.53 5.47 -8.71
CA ASP A 22 29.35 6.48 -9.36
C ASP A 22 29.53 7.65 -8.39
N PRO A 23 30.77 8.14 -8.15
CA PRO A 23 30.98 9.31 -7.32
C PRO A 23 30.29 10.53 -7.96
N GLY A 24 29.32 11.10 -7.26
CA GLY A 24 28.53 12.25 -7.70
C GLY A 24 27.03 11.97 -7.93
N THR A 25 26.58 10.72 -8.00
CA THR A 25 25.15 10.40 -8.17
C THR A 25 24.43 10.29 -6.83
N PHE A 26 23.34 11.05 -6.66
CA PHE A 26 22.47 10.94 -5.47
C PHE A 26 21.63 9.67 -5.54
N THR A 27 21.90 8.71 -4.69
CA THR A 27 21.23 7.40 -4.72
C THR A 27 20.17 7.31 -3.64
N ILE A 28 18.91 7.15 -4.07
CA ILE A 28 17.75 6.91 -3.22
C ILE A 28 17.44 5.41 -3.22
N ALA A 29 17.48 4.76 -2.06
CA ALA A 29 17.08 3.36 -1.91
C ALA A 29 15.70 3.27 -1.29
N ILE A 30 14.73 2.70 -2.03
CA ILE A 30 13.38 2.44 -1.55
C ILE A 30 13.34 1.04 -0.97
N LEU A 31 12.99 0.95 0.32
CA LEU A 31 12.93 -0.27 1.11
C LEU A 31 11.46 -0.66 1.29
N GLY A 32 11.02 -1.76 0.70
CA GLY A 32 9.63 -2.21 0.75
C GLY A 32 9.46 -3.66 0.36
N ASP A 33 8.29 -4.24 0.64
CA ASP A 33 7.92 -5.62 0.27
C ASP A 33 7.45 -5.71 -1.18
N PHE A 34 8.37 -5.48 -2.12
CA PHE A 34 8.09 -5.40 -3.55
C PHE A 34 7.57 -6.71 -4.14
N SER A 35 7.94 -7.84 -3.59
CA SER A 35 7.51 -9.16 -4.04
C SER A 35 6.30 -9.71 -3.29
N GLY A 36 5.79 -9.02 -2.25
CA GLY A 36 4.64 -9.44 -1.44
C GLY A 36 4.93 -10.64 -0.54
N ARG A 37 6.18 -10.81 -0.10
CA ARG A 37 6.62 -11.95 0.73
C ARG A 37 5.93 -12.01 2.09
N SER A 38 5.56 -10.87 2.67
CA SER A 38 4.89 -10.79 3.96
C SER A 38 3.59 -11.59 4.00
N THR A 39 2.83 -11.65 2.89
CA THR A 39 1.57 -12.41 2.80
C THR A 39 1.77 -13.92 2.80
N ARG A 40 2.97 -14.38 2.48
CA ARG A 40 3.33 -15.80 2.42
C ARG A 40 4.18 -16.26 3.60
N GLY A 41 4.57 -15.34 4.48
CA GLY A 41 5.50 -15.62 5.57
C GLY A 41 6.92 -15.96 5.12
N ASP A 42 7.31 -15.57 3.89
CA ASP A 42 8.65 -15.78 3.38
C ASP A 42 9.62 -14.77 4.00
N HIS A 43 10.70 -15.24 4.61
CA HIS A 43 11.71 -14.42 5.25
C HIS A 43 13.07 -14.57 4.58
N ASP A 44 13.77 -13.44 4.44
CA ASP A 44 15.16 -13.38 3.98
C ASP A 44 16.02 -12.71 5.06
N GLY A 45 16.91 -13.49 5.65
CA GLY A 45 17.82 -13.00 6.70
C GLY A 45 19.03 -12.22 6.19
N ALA A 46 19.15 -11.97 4.87
CA ALA A 46 20.31 -11.28 4.31
C ALA A 46 20.37 -9.80 4.75
N PRO A 47 21.58 -9.28 5.04
CA PRO A 47 21.81 -7.84 5.23
C PRO A 47 21.34 -7.02 4.02
N LEU A 48 20.94 -5.77 4.22
CA LEU A 48 20.56 -4.86 3.11
C LEU A 48 21.68 -4.73 2.08
N ALA A 49 22.95 -4.73 2.52
CA ALA A 49 24.11 -4.66 1.63
C ALA A 49 24.29 -5.88 0.70
N GLN A 50 23.65 -7.00 0.99
CA GLN A 50 23.73 -8.23 0.19
C GLN A 50 22.47 -8.49 -0.63
N ARG A 51 21.40 -7.71 -0.39
CA ARG A 51 20.16 -7.84 -1.16
C ARG A 51 20.34 -7.28 -2.56
N ARG A 52 19.68 -7.91 -3.53
CA ARG A 52 19.67 -7.42 -4.89
C ARG A 52 18.90 -6.09 -4.91
N ALA A 53 19.59 -5.01 -5.32
CA ALA A 53 18.99 -3.73 -5.62
C ALA A 53 18.65 -3.66 -7.12
N ARG A 54 17.43 -3.25 -7.46
CA ARG A 54 16.98 -3.01 -8.83
C ARG A 54 16.90 -1.52 -9.08
N ARG A 55 17.65 -1.00 -10.06
CA ARG A 55 17.46 0.36 -10.54
C ARG A 55 16.10 0.49 -11.24
N VAL A 56 15.44 1.61 -11.03
CA VAL A 56 14.18 1.97 -11.70
C VAL A 56 14.21 3.42 -12.12
N ASP A 57 13.64 3.70 -13.27
CA ASP A 57 13.30 5.03 -13.77
C ASP A 57 11.84 5.07 -14.26
N ARG A 58 11.39 6.21 -14.79
CA ARG A 58 9.99 6.41 -15.17
C ARG A 58 9.53 5.53 -16.34
N ASP A 59 10.45 5.01 -17.15
CA ASP A 59 10.13 4.28 -18.37
C ASP A 59 10.18 2.75 -18.14
N ASP A 60 10.75 2.28 -17.01
CA ASP A 60 10.95 0.85 -16.76
C ASP A 60 10.25 0.31 -15.50
N VAL A 61 9.27 1.05 -14.93
CA VAL A 61 8.51 0.63 -13.75
C VAL A 61 7.87 -0.74 -13.95
N ASP A 62 7.24 -1.00 -15.09
CA ASP A 62 6.64 -2.30 -15.38
C ASP A 62 7.69 -3.41 -15.52
N ALA A 63 8.85 -3.13 -16.10
CA ALA A 63 9.95 -4.07 -16.14
C ALA A 63 10.51 -4.36 -14.74
N ALA A 64 10.49 -3.37 -13.85
CA ALA A 64 10.85 -3.57 -12.45
C ALA A 64 9.81 -4.46 -11.75
N ILE A 65 8.50 -4.20 -11.89
CA ILE A 65 7.42 -5.05 -11.36
C ILE A 65 7.62 -6.49 -11.84
N ALA A 66 7.77 -6.70 -13.15
CA ALA A 66 7.96 -8.03 -13.70
C ALA A 66 9.20 -8.75 -13.12
N SER A 67 10.28 -8.01 -12.81
CA SER A 67 11.52 -8.58 -12.24
C SER A 67 11.39 -9.03 -10.79
N PHE A 68 10.54 -8.37 -9.99
CA PHE A 68 10.21 -8.77 -8.63
C PHE A 68 9.13 -9.85 -8.59
N ALA A 69 8.34 -9.98 -9.67
CA ALA A 69 7.26 -10.95 -9.81
C ALA A 69 6.32 -10.97 -8.57
N PRO A 70 5.71 -9.83 -8.19
CA PRO A 70 4.90 -9.73 -6.99
C PRO A 70 3.79 -10.76 -6.98
N LYS A 71 3.62 -11.41 -5.82
CA LYS A 71 2.60 -12.43 -5.61
C LYS A 71 1.93 -12.21 -4.27
N LEU A 72 0.61 -12.06 -4.27
CA LEU A 72 -0.20 -12.01 -3.07
C LEU A 72 -1.00 -13.30 -2.91
N GLU A 73 -1.07 -13.79 -1.68
CA GLU A 73 -1.97 -14.87 -1.26
C GLU A 73 -2.97 -14.28 -0.26
N LEU A 74 -4.19 -13.99 -0.75
CA LEU A 74 -5.20 -13.24 -0.02
C LEU A 74 -6.28 -14.19 0.50
N THR A 75 -6.52 -14.20 1.80
CA THR A 75 -7.64 -14.92 2.39
C THR A 75 -8.86 -14.02 2.34
N ILE A 76 -9.83 -14.35 1.47
CA ILE A 76 -11.11 -13.64 1.39
C ILE A 76 -12.08 -14.20 2.41
N GLU A 77 -12.13 -15.53 2.54
CA GLU A 77 -12.98 -16.23 3.49
C GLU A 77 -12.19 -17.27 4.29
N SER A 78 -12.54 -17.41 5.57
CA SER A 78 -11.95 -18.45 6.41
C SER A 78 -12.37 -19.85 5.94
N GLY A 79 -11.39 -20.69 5.61
CA GLY A 79 -11.65 -22.07 5.15
C GLY A 79 -11.70 -22.25 3.65
N GLN A 80 -11.65 -21.19 2.87
CA GLN A 80 -11.48 -21.23 1.41
C GLN A 80 -9.99 -21.16 1.05
N PRO A 81 -9.59 -21.71 -0.13
CA PRO A 81 -8.23 -21.53 -0.61
C PRO A 81 -7.95 -20.05 -0.85
N PRO A 82 -6.73 -19.57 -0.57
CA PRO A 82 -6.38 -18.16 -0.77
C PRO A 82 -6.52 -17.77 -2.24
N LEU A 83 -6.99 -16.56 -2.49
CA LEU A 83 -6.94 -15.94 -3.81
C LEU A 83 -5.49 -15.57 -4.10
N VAL A 84 -4.94 -16.14 -5.16
CA VAL A 84 -3.58 -15.86 -5.61
C VAL A 84 -3.61 -14.84 -6.74
N LEU A 85 -2.94 -13.71 -6.52
CA LEU A 85 -2.77 -12.67 -7.53
C LEU A 85 -1.27 -12.49 -7.84
N THR A 86 -0.95 -12.31 -9.12
CA THR A 86 0.41 -12.04 -9.61
C THR A 86 0.39 -10.79 -10.49
N PHE A 87 1.46 -10.01 -10.42
CA PHE A 87 1.53 -8.72 -11.10
C PHE A 87 2.82 -8.64 -11.92
N ALA A 88 2.73 -8.05 -13.12
CA ALA A 88 3.86 -7.81 -14.02
C ALA A 88 3.90 -6.35 -14.53
N SER A 89 2.84 -5.58 -14.26
CA SER A 89 2.72 -4.16 -14.62
C SER A 89 1.81 -3.43 -13.64
N LEU A 90 1.82 -2.10 -13.66
CA LEU A 90 0.88 -1.28 -12.87
C LEU A 90 -0.58 -1.51 -13.28
N ASP A 91 -0.82 -1.80 -14.55
CA ASP A 91 -2.16 -2.11 -15.05
C ASP A 91 -2.75 -3.39 -14.45
N ASP A 92 -1.93 -4.31 -13.96
CA ASP A 92 -2.39 -5.55 -13.36
C ASP A 92 -3.15 -5.34 -12.04
N PHE A 93 -3.02 -4.17 -11.41
CA PHE A 93 -3.83 -3.77 -10.26
C PHE A 93 -5.23 -3.27 -10.64
N HIS A 94 -5.49 -3.01 -11.93
CA HIS A 94 -6.79 -2.55 -12.39
C HIS A 94 -7.85 -3.66 -12.27
N PRO A 95 -9.10 -3.35 -11.83
CA PRO A 95 -10.17 -4.34 -11.62
C PRO A 95 -10.43 -5.24 -12.83
N ASP A 96 -10.36 -4.71 -14.05
CA ASP A 96 -10.55 -5.52 -15.26
C ASP A 96 -9.48 -6.61 -15.42
N ARG A 97 -8.24 -6.32 -15.05
CA ARG A 97 -7.14 -7.29 -15.11
C ARG A 97 -7.29 -8.35 -14.01
N ILE A 98 -7.65 -7.92 -12.80
CA ILE A 98 -7.93 -8.84 -11.69
C ILE A 98 -9.09 -9.77 -12.06
N ALA A 99 -10.21 -9.20 -12.56
CA ALA A 99 -11.38 -9.96 -12.97
C ALA A 99 -11.10 -10.92 -14.14
N GLY A 100 -10.14 -10.59 -15.01
CA GLY A 100 -9.72 -11.45 -16.13
C GLY A 100 -8.85 -12.63 -15.72
N ARG A 101 -8.09 -12.52 -14.63
CA ARG A 101 -7.06 -13.50 -14.23
C ARG A 101 -7.45 -14.35 -13.02
N ALA A 102 -8.15 -13.76 -12.04
CA ALA A 102 -8.49 -14.46 -10.82
C ALA A 102 -9.57 -15.53 -11.02
N PRO A 103 -9.35 -16.78 -10.57
CA PRO A 103 -10.28 -17.89 -10.80
C PRO A 103 -11.70 -17.62 -10.28
N LEU A 104 -11.83 -16.94 -9.13
CA LEU A 104 -13.10 -16.54 -8.55
C LEU A 104 -13.95 -15.74 -9.55
N PHE A 105 -13.38 -14.69 -10.13
CA PHE A 105 -14.10 -13.83 -11.08
C PHE A 105 -14.37 -14.51 -12.42
N GLN A 106 -13.47 -15.41 -12.85
CA GLN A 106 -13.71 -16.22 -14.06
C GLN A 106 -14.91 -17.15 -13.88
N GLN A 107 -15.04 -17.79 -12.71
CA GLN A 107 -16.20 -18.63 -12.38
C GLN A 107 -17.50 -17.82 -12.35
N LEU A 108 -17.50 -16.65 -11.71
CA LEU A 108 -18.67 -15.76 -11.65
C LEU A 108 -19.08 -15.27 -13.07
N ARG A 109 -18.09 -14.93 -13.91
CA ARG A 109 -18.35 -14.56 -15.31
C ARG A 109 -18.91 -15.72 -16.15
N ALA A 110 -18.42 -16.93 -15.96
CA ALA A 110 -18.96 -18.10 -16.61
C ALA A 110 -20.44 -18.32 -16.21
N LEU A 111 -20.74 -18.21 -14.91
CA LEU A 111 -22.11 -18.29 -14.41
C LEU A 111 -23.02 -17.21 -15.00
N LYS A 112 -22.51 -15.97 -15.14
CA LYS A 112 -23.25 -14.89 -15.81
C LYS A 112 -23.55 -15.20 -17.27
N GLN A 113 -22.58 -15.75 -18.01
CA GLN A 113 -22.74 -16.15 -19.42
C GLN A 113 -23.75 -17.29 -19.56
N GLU A 114 -23.72 -18.29 -18.68
CA GLU A 114 -24.72 -19.36 -18.64
C GLU A 114 -26.12 -18.81 -18.39
N ALA A 115 -26.26 -17.92 -17.40
CA ALA A 115 -27.51 -17.23 -17.13
C ALA A 115 -28.00 -16.46 -18.35
N ALA A 116 -27.14 -15.72 -19.04
CA ALA A 116 -27.49 -14.93 -20.23
C ALA A 116 -27.87 -15.80 -21.44
N SER A 117 -27.31 -17.00 -21.57
CA SER A 117 -27.61 -17.91 -22.69
C SER A 117 -28.93 -18.69 -22.53
N GLY A 118 -29.59 -18.62 -21.36
CA GLY A 118 -30.82 -19.37 -21.09
C GLY A 118 -30.66 -20.90 -21.07
N ALA A 119 -29.42 -21.39 -21.01
CA ALA A 119 -29.11 -22.81 -20.93
C ALA A 119 -29.46 -23.32 -19.52
N SER A 120 -30.36 -24.32 -19.45
CA SER A 120 -30.68 -25.02 -18.21
C SER A 120 -29.40 -25.64 -17.62
N THR A 121 -29.02 -25.22 -16.43
CA THR A 121 -27.79 -25.56 -15.72
C THR A 121 -27.56 -27.06 -15.57
N PRO A 122 -26.44 -27.62 -16.06
CA PRO A 122 -25.90 -28.86 -15.51
C PRO A 122 -25.20 -28.55 -14.19
N LYS A 123 -25.49 -29.31 -13.14
CA LYS A 123 -24.85 -29.19 -11.82
C LYS A 123 -23.31 -29.21 -11.95
N PRO A 124 -22.60 -28.21 -11.46
CA PRO A 124 -21.13 -28.28 -11.40
C PRO A 124 -20.72 -29.34 -10.39
N ARG A 125 -19.87 -30.27 -10.83
CA ARG A 125 -19.22 -31.27 -10.00
C ARG A 125 -17.91 -30.67 -9.49
N LEU A 126 -17.91 -30.17 -8.27
CA LEU A 126 -16.70 -29.74 -7.57
C LEU A 126 -15.99 -30.94 -6.95
N PRO A 127 -14.64 -30.98 -6.94
CA PRO A 127 -13.88 -32.04 -6.29
C PRO A 127 -13.98 -31.92 -4.77
N SER A 128 -14.24 -33.07 -4.10
CA SER A 128 -14.33 -33.15 -2.64
C SER A 128 -13.00 -32.85 -1.95
N PRO A 129 -12.97 -32.04 -0.89
CA PRO A 129 -11.75 -31.82 -0.13
C PRO A 129 -11.51 -32.96 0.87
N GLU A 130 -10.31 -33.53 0.83
CA GLU A 130 -9.82 -34.41 1.89
C GLU A 130 -9.48 -33.58 3.15
N LYS A 131 -9.97 -34.10 4.30
CA LYS A 131 -9.78 -33.54 5.63
C LYS A 131 -8.31 -33.48 6.05
N ARG A 132 -7.82 -32.33 6.46
CA ARG A 132 -6.85 -32.21 7.57
C ARG A 132 -7.15 -31.00 8.44
N VAL A 133 -7.32 -31.30 9.72
CA VAL A 133 -7.56 -30.37 10.82
C VAL A 133 -6.23 -29.78 11.29
N ASN A 134 -6.15 -28.45 11.49
CA ASN A 134 -5.49 -27.90 12.68
C ASN A 134 -5.99 -26.47 12.96
N GLN A 135 -6.33 -26.28 14.24
CA GLN A 135 -6.95 -25.11 14.82
C GLN A 135 -5.90 -24.05 15.21
N ALA A 136 -6.17 -22.80 14.89
CA ALA A 136 -5.90 -21.66 15.77
C ALA A 136 -6.93 -20.57 15.44
N ALA A 137 -7.88 -20.39 16.34
CA ALA A 137 -8.99 -19.46 16.19
C ALA A 137 -8.60 -18.06 16.65
N LEU A 138 -8.91 -17.06 15.83
CA LEU A 138 -9.17 -15.69 16.27
C LEU A 138 -10.62 -15.40 15.95
N ASN A 139 -11.40 -15.14 17.00
CA ASN A 139 -12.83 -14.84 16.95
C ASN A 139 -13.08 -13.50 16.24
N LEU A 140 -13.63 -13.55 15.05
CA LEU A 140 -14.43 -12.49 14.44
C LEU A 140 -15.80 -13.08 14.17
N GLY A 141 -16.87 -12.33 14.49
CA GLY A 141 -18.24 -12.76 14.54
C GLY A 141 -18.70 -13.64 13.38
N SER A 142 -19.49 -14.63 13.68
CA SER A 142 -19.97 -15.67 12.80
C SER A 142 -20.93 -15.14 11.74
N GLY A 143 -20.43 -15.03 10.53
CA GLY A 143 -21.16 -14.81 9.27
C GLY A 143 -20.15 -14.84 8.15
N SER A 144 -20.39 -15.60 7.09
CA SER A 144 -19.54 -15.60 5.90
C SER A 144 -19.50 -14.20 5.30
N LEU A 145 -18.32 -13.77 4.80
CA LEU A 145 -18.19 -12.51 4.06
C LEU A 145 -19.16 -12.44 2.87
N LEU A 146 -19.48 -13.58 2.25
CA LEU A 146 -20.50 -13.68 1.19
C LEU A 146 -21.91 -13.44 1.73
N ASP A 147 -22.24 -13.91 2.94
CA ASP A 147 -23.53 -13.62 3.57
C ASP A 147 -23.66 -12.13 3.95
N GLN A 148 -22.59 -11.52 4.46
CA GLN A 148 -22.58 -10.08 4.75
C GLN A 148 -22.66 -9.23 3.48
N ILE A 149 -22.06 -9.70 2.38
CA ILE A 149 -22.10 -9.04 1.08
C ILE A 149 -23.49 -9.17 0.45
N VAL A 150 -24.12 -10.32 0.57
CA VAL A 150 -25.49 -10.57 0.03
C VAL A 150 -26.55 -9.86 0.87
N ASP A 151 -26.40 -9.83 2.20
CA ASP A 151 -27.31 -9.13 3.11
C ASP A 151 -27.14 -7.60 3.07
N GLY A 152 -25.94 -7.10 2.80
CA GLY A 152 -25.66 -5.67 2.63
C GLY A 152 -26.22 -5.06 1.34
N ALA A 153 -26.54 -5.86 0.33
CA ALA A 153 -27.11 -5.41 -0.93
C ALA A 153 -28.66 -5.28 -0.91
N GLY A 154 -29.33 -5.68 0.18
CA GLY A 154 -30.77 -5.58 0.35
C GLY A 154 -31.12 -4.89 1.66
N GLY A 155 -31.41 -3.57 1.60
CA GLY A 155 -31.70 -2.77 2.77
C GLY A 155 -32.96 -3.18 3.55
N ALA A 156 -32.81 -3.26 4.85
CA ALA A 156 -33.57 -2.83 6.01
C ALA A 156 -33.54 -3.86 7.17
N PRO A 157 -33.67 -3.45 8.44
CA PRO A 157 -33.21 -4.20 9.58
C PRO A 157 -34.27 -5.09 10.21
N ALA A 158 -33.92 -6.26 10.66
CA ALA A 158 -34.59 -6.90 11.79
C ALA A 158 -33.76 -7.99 12.44
N ALA A 159 -33.83 -7.98 13.72
CA ALA A 159 -33.16 -8.75 14.72
C ALA A 159 -33.48 -10.27 14.74
N ASP A 160 -32.51 -10.98 15.31
CA ASP A 160 -32.63 -12.12 16.23
C ASP A 160 -32.82 -13.56 15.70
N HIS A 161 -31.95 -14.36 16.27
CA HIS A 161 -31.99 -15.78 16.66
C HIS A 161 -31.24 -16.81 15.80
N LEU A 162 -30.03 -17.13 16.33
CA LEU A 162 -29.54 -18.45 16.84
C LEU A 162 -29.79 -19.73 16.01
N SER A 163 -28.73 -20.34 15.64
CA SER A 163 -28.34 -21.73 15.99
C SER A 163 -27.62 -22.46 14.87
N GLY A 164 -26.41 -22.81 15.20
CA GLY A 164 -25.48 -23.78 14.67
C GLY A 164 -25.98 -24.82 13.65
N VAL A 165 -25.39 -24.71 12.45
CA VAL A 165 -25.27 -25.83 11.50
C VAL A 165 -23.91 -25.67 10.79
N ALA A 166 -23.22 -26.80 10.59
CA ALA A 166 -21.91 -26.92 9.97
C ALA A 166 -21.82 -26.27 8.57
N PRO A 167 -20.63 -25.85 8.13
CA PRO A 167 -20.47 -25.15 6.86
C PRO A 167 -20.82 -26.09 5.70
N ARG A 168 -21.91 -25.80 5.04
CA ARG A 168 -22.27 -26.33 3.74
C ARG A 168 -21.79 -25.34 2.66
N ASP A 169 -21.41 -25.87 1.53
CA ASP A 169 -20.97 -25.19 0.31
C ASP A 169 -21.91 -24.02 -0.06
N GLU A 170 -21.64 -22.82 0.44
CA GLU A 170 -22.55 -21.66 0.35
C GLU A 170 -22.73 -21.18 -1.09
N LEU A 171 -21.68 -21.32 -1.93
CA LEU A 171 -21.81 -21.03 -3.36
C LEU A 171 -22.76 -22.01 -4.07
N THR A 172 -22.69 -23.28 -3.68
CA THR A 172 -23.57 -24.34 -4.21
C THR A 172 -25.00 -24.18 -3.66
N ASP A 173 -25.15 -23.77 -2.40
CA ASP A 173 -26.46 -23.47 -1.80
C ASP A 173 -27.05 -22.17 -2.34
N PHE A 174 -26.25 -21.15 -2.64
CA PHE A 174 -26.69 -19.94 -3.32
C PHE A 174 -27.22 -20.25 -4.74
N VAL A 175 -26.46 -21.00 -5.53
CA VAL A 175 -26.89 -21.44 -6.88
C VAL A 175 -28.12 -22.34 -6.79
N ALA A 176 -28.18 -23.26 -5.79
CA ALA A 176 -29.32 -24.13 -5.57
C ALA A 176 -30.58 -23.38 -5.07
N ASN A 177 -30.42 -22.32 -4.27
CA ASN A 177 -31.53 -21.48 -3.82
C ASN A 177 -32.03 -20.53 -4.91
N ALA A 178 -31.11 -20.01 -5.75
CA ALA A 178 -31.47 -19.20 -6.91
C ALA A 178 -32.29 -20.00 -7.98
N THR A 179 -32.12 -21.34 -7.99
CA THR A 179 -32.82 -22.21 -8.96
C THR A 179 -34.07 -22.92 -8.40
N ARG A 180 -34.33 -22.83 -7.09
CA ARG A 180 -35.54 -23.43 -6.49
C ARG A 180 -36.71 -22.47 -6.54
N GLY A 181 -37.62 -22.74 -7.44
CA GLY A 181 -39.01 -22.28 -7.32
C GLY A 181 -39.49 -21.20 -8.27
N HIS A 182 -39.26 -21.36 -9.58
CA HIS A 182 -39.91 -20.48 -10.53
C HIS A 182 -40.84 -21.27 -11.51
N THR A 183 -42.11 -20.97 -11.44
CA THR A 183 -43.13 -21.37 -12.38
C THR A 183 -42.96 -20.59 -13.69
N VAL A 184 -43.18 -21.24 -14.81
CA VAL A 184 -42.85 -20.92 -16.22
C VAL A 184 -43.47 -19.62 -16.79
N GLN A 185 -43.62 -18.53 -16.06
CA GLN A 185 -44.27 -17.33 -16.59
C GLN A 185 -43.41 -16.04 -16.74
N ASP A 186 -42.16 -16.02 -16.34
CA ASP A 186 -41.35 -14.81 -16.55
C ASP A 186 -39.81 -15.10 -16.67
N VAL A 187 -39.48 -16.04 -17.54
CA VAL A 187 -38.07 -16.48 -17.76
C VAL A 187 -37.12 -15.32 -18.02
N GLY A 188 -37.55 -14.26 -18.68
CA GLY A 188 -36.73 -13.09 -18.97
C GLY A 188 -36.44 -12.21 -17.75
N ARG A 189 -37.39 -12.04 -16.85
CA ARG A 189 -37.20 -11.26 -15.61
C ARG A 189 -36.37 -12.00 -14.60
N ASP A 190 -36.62 -13.31 -14.46
CA ASP A 190 -35.83 -14.16 -13.56
C ASP A 190 -34.37 -14.28 -14.03
N GLN A 191 -34.16 -14.35 -15.34
CA GLN A 191 -32.86 -14.36 -15.96
C GLN A 191 -32.09 -13.04 -15.71
N GLN A 192 -32.76 -11.90 -15.91
CA GLN A 192 -32.16 -10.59 -15.66
C GLN A 192 -31.87 -10.41 -14.17
N ALA A 193 -32.74 -10.81 -13.27
CA ALA A 193 -32.50 -10.76 -11.82
C ALA A 193 -31.34 -11.62 -11.38
N LEU A 194 -31.09 -12.77 -12.03
CA LEU A 194 -29.92 -13.60 -11.78
C LEU A 194 -28.63 -12.92 -12.26
N ILE A 195 -28.66 -12.34 -13.46
CA ILE A 195 -27.51 -11.58 -14.00
C ILE A 195 -27.16 -10.42 -13.08
N ASP A 196 -28.14 -9.61 -12.68
CA ASP A 196 -27.94 -8.46 -11.79
C ASP A 196 -27.39 -8.88 -10.44
N ARG A 197 -27.82 -10.03 -9.91
CA ARG A 197 -27.30 -10.58 -8.65
C ARG A 197 -25.84 -11.05 -8.79
N VAL A 198 -25.49 -11.73 -9.90
CA VAL A 198 -24.09 -12.12 -10.17
C VAL A 198 -23.20 -10.89 -10.34
N ASP A 199 -23.68 -9.84 -11.01
CA ASP A 199 -22.95 -8.58 -11.13
C ASP A 199 -22.75 -7.90 -9.78
N GLY A 200 -23.76 -7.94 -8.91
CA GLY A 200 -23.63 -7.47 -7.52
C GLY A 200 -22.55 -8.23 -6.73
N VAL A 201 -22.50 -9.56 -6.87
CA VAL A 201 -21.44 -10.38 -6.20
C VAL A 201 -20.07 -10.07 -6.77
N ILE A 202 -19.91 -9.93 -8.09
CA ILE A 202 -18.65 -9.54 -8.72
C ILE A 202 -18.17 -8.20 -8.17
N THR A 203 -19.04 -7.19 -8.13
CA THR A 203 -18.74 -5.85 -7.63
C THR A 203 -18.33 -5.87 -6.17
N ALA A 204 -19.11 -6.54 -5.31
CA ALA A 204 -18.83 -6.63 -3.89
C ALA A 204 -17.51 -7.38 -3.62
N SER A 205 -17.27 -8.52 -4.29
CA SER A 205 -16.02 -9.27 -4.16
C SER A 205 -14.81 -8.46 -4.65
N MET A 206 -14.96 -7.67 -5.72
CA MET A 206 -13.89 -6.80 -6.21
C MET A 206 -13.55 -5.71 -5.19
N ARG A 207 -14.57 -5.06 -4.59
CA ARG A 207 -14.34 -4.09 -3.51
C ARG A 207 -13.58 -4.70 -2.35
N VAL A 208 -13.96 -5.91 -1.91
CA VAL A 208 -13.21 -6.62 -0.87
C VAL A 208 -11.76 -6.82 -1.25
N VAL A 209 -11.46 -7.29 -2.46
CA VAL A 209 -10.07 -7.50 -2.92
C VAL A 209 -9.29 -6.20 -2.93
N LEU A 210 -9.83 -5.12 -3.50
CA LEU A 210 -9.16 -3.82 -3.61
C LEU A 210 -8.89 -3.17 -2.24
N HIS A 211 -9.75 -3.43 -1.25
CA HIS A 211 -9.62 -2.85 0.09
C HIS A 211 -8.91 -3.77 1.09
N LEU A 212 -8.45 -4.96 0.68
CA LEU A 212 -7.60 -5.77 1.55
C LEU A 212 -6.29 -5.04 1.86
N PRO A 213 -5.89 -4.91 3.13
CA PRO A 213 -4.68 -4.17 3.50
C PRO A 213 -3.41 -4.62 2.77
N ALA A 214 -3.26 -5.93 2.54
CA ALA A 214 -2.12 -6.46 1.80
C ALA A 214 -2.12 -6.07 0.32
N PHE A 215 -3.31 -6.00 -0.31
CA PHE A 215 -3.46 -5.54 -1.69
C PHE A 215 -3.15 -4.04 -1.78
N GLN A 216 -3.78 -3.22 -0.93
CA GLN A 216 -3.54 -1.78 -0.88
C GLN A 216 -2.06 -1.46 -0.60
N ALA A 217 -1.41 -2.19 0.31
CA ALA A 217 0.00 -1.99 0.61
C ALA A 217 0.90 -2.22 -0.60
N LEU A 218 0.67 -3.31 -1.37
CA LEU A 218 1.45 -3.61 -2.56
C LEU A 218 1.15 -2.63 -3.71
N GLU A 219 -0.13 -2.30 -3.96
CA GLU A 219 -0.53 -1.31 -4.96
C GLU A 219 0.06 0.07 -4.63
N SER A 220 -0.07 0.50 -3.37
CA SER A 220 0.48 1.77 -2.89
C SER A 220 2.00 1.84 -3.04
N LEU A 221 2.71 0.75 -2.74
CA LEU A 221 4.16 0.69 -2.89
C LEU A 221 4.58 0.90 -4.35
N TRP A 222 3.98 0.16 -5.30
CA TRP A 222 4.35 0.24 -6.71
C TRP A 222 3.91 1.56 -7.37
N ARG A 223 2.69 2.04 -7.08
CA ARG A 223 2.25 3.37 -7.54
C ARG A 223 3.05 4.49 -6.88
N GLY A 224 3.50 4.30 -5.66
CA GLY A 224 4.38 5.24 -4.98
C GLY A 224 5.77 5.31 -5.60
N VAL A 225 6.30 4.20 -6.13
CA VAL A 225 7.53 4.21 -6.95
C VAL A 225 7.32 4.99 -8.24
N ASP A 226 6.25 4.68 -9.00
CA ASP A 226 5.90 5.39 -10.23
C ASP A 226 5.71 6.90 -9.99
N PHE A 227 5.00 7.25 -8.91
CA PHE A 227 4.85 8.63 -8.45
C PHE A 227 6.20 9.32 -8.24
N LEU A 228 7.15 8.67 -7.54
CA LEU A 228 8.45 9.24 -7.24
C LEU A 228 9.28 9.47 -8.52
N VAL A 229 9.43 8.42 -9.35
CA VAL A 229 10.31 8.48 -10.53
C VAL A 229 9.79 9.42 -11.63
N ARG A 230 8.50 9.79 -11.59
CA ARG A 230 7.91 10.79 -12.52
C ARG A 230 8.10 12.24 -12.08
N ARG A 231 8.58 12.47 -10.85
CA ARG A 231 8.71 13.83 -10.28
C ARG A 231 10.03 14.53 -10.62
N PHE A 232 10.96 13.84 -11.24
CA PHE A 232 12.23 14.39 -11.68
C PHE A 232 12.68 13.76 -13.01
N ASP A 233 13.60 14.42 -13.70
CA ASP A 233 14.22 13.93 -14.94
C ASP A 233 15.69 14.30 -14.93
N SER A 234 16.53 13.48 -14.33
CA SER A 234 17.96 13.73 -14.21
C SER A 234 18.74 12.42 -14.04
N SER A 235 19.92 12.35 -14.64
CA SER A 235 20.89 11.28 -14.42
C SER A 235 21.60 11.37 -13.08
N ASP A 236 21.51 12.52 -12.39
CA ASP A 236 22.21 12.78 -11.13
C ASP A 236 21.49 12.18 -9.93
N VAL A 237 20.24 11.74 -10.12
CA VAL A 237 19.46 10.99 -9.14
C VAL A 237 19.23 9.57 -9.63
N ARG A 238 19.57 8.59 -8.79
CA ARG A 238 19.35 7.17 -9.04
C ARG A 238 18.38 6.60 -8.01
N VAL A 239 17.34 5.90 -8.47
CA VAL A 239 16.42 5.19 -7.59
C VAL A 239 16.70 3.70 -7.65
N LEU A 240 16.85 3.09 -6.47
CA LEU A 240 17.05 1.66 -6.28
C LEU A 240 15.91 1.08 -5.47
N LEU A 241 15.38 -0.06 -5.90
CA LEU A 241 14.37 -0.82 -5.16
C LEU A 241 15.04 -1.99 -4.44
N VAL A 242 14.81 -2.11 -3.14
CA VAL A 242 15.36 -3.19 -2.30
C VAL A 242 14.21 -3.91 -1.62
N ASP A 243 14.04 -5.21 -1.95
CA ASP A 243 12.97 -6.03 -1.38
C ASP A 243 13.28 -6.41 0.07
N VAL A 244 12.46 -5.92 0.98
CA VAL A 244 12.55 -6.16 2.42
C VAL A 244 11.16 -6.08 3.03
N THR A 245 10.83 -7.00 3.92
CA THR A 245 9.59 -6.92 4.70
C THR A 245 9.80 -6.02 5.93
N ARG A 246 8.69 -5.53 6.51
CA ARG A 246 8.76 -4.68 7.70
C ARG A 246 9.49 -5.38 8.87
N ASP A 247 9.23 -6.67 9.06
CA ASP A 247 9.79 -7.45 10.16
C ASP A 247 11.29 -7.71 9.98
N GLU A 248 11.77 -7.78 8.75
CA GLU A 248 13.18 -7.96 8.41
C GLU A 248 13.98 -6.65 8.46
N LEU A 249 13.32 -5.49 8.25
CA LEU A 249 13.97 -4.20 7.98
C LEU A 249 15.06 -3.87 8.99
N VAL A 250 14.77 -3.93 10.28
CA VAL A 250 15.72 -3.53 11.32
C VAL A 250 16.90 -4.50 11.40
N ALA A 251 16.64 -5.81 11.37
CA ALA A 251 17.71 -6.81 11.41
C ALA A 251 18.62 -6.71 10.17
N ALA A 252 18.02 -6.50 8.98
CA ALA A 252 18.78 -6.35 7.75
C ALA A 252 19.61 -5.04 7.71
N ALA A 253 19.07 -3.94 8.30
CA ALA A 253 19.79 -2.67 8.43
C ALA A 253 20.92 -2.74 9.48
N ASP A 254 20.69 -3.40 10.62
CA ASP A 254 21.68 -3.61 11.66
C ASP A 254 22.89 -4.40 11.15
N ALA A 255 22.66 -5.36 10.26
CA ALA A 255 23.68 -6.19 9.64
C ALA A 255 24.52 -5.46 8.57
N GLY A 256 24.07 -4.26 8.13
CA GLY A 256 24.79 -3.37 7.23
C GLY A 256 23.94 -2.81 6.10
N MET A 257 24.09 -1.52 5.86
CA MET A 257 23.47 -0.80 4.73
C MET A 257 24.57 -0.35 3.74
N PRO A 258 24.28 -0.38 2.42
CA PRO A 258 25.16 0.24 1.44
C PRO A 258 25.24 1.76 1.64
N ALA A 259 26.23 2.39 1.02
CA ALA A 259 26.41 3.84 1.10
C ALA A 259 25.44 4.58 0.14
N TRP A 260 24.14 4.53 0.43
CA TRP A 260 23.12 5.32 -0.25
C TRP A 260 23.17 6.79 0.21
N SER A 261 22.62 7.69 -0.61
CA SER A 261 22.45 9.08 -0.21
C SER A 261 21.22 9.26 0.68
N LEU A 262 20.20 8.44 0.44
CA LEU A 262 18.93 8.46 1.17
C LEU A 262 18.30 7.05 1.16
N GLY A 263 17.83 6.58 2.31
CA GLY A 263 16.94 5.44 2.44
C GLY A 263 15.49 5.89 2.62
N VAL A 264 14.56 5.22 1.95
CA VAL A 264 13.12 5.47 2.09
C VAL A 264 12.45 4.16 2.49
N ALA A 265 12.12 4.01 3.77
CA ALA A 265 11.43 2.84 4.29
C ALA A 265 9.91 3.04 4.10
N VAL A 266 9.34 2.37 3.09
CA VAL A 266 7.91 2.51 2.73
C VAL A 266 7.06 1.64 3.65
N PHE A 267 7.21 1.88 4.95
CA PHE A 267 6.43 1.28 6.03
C PHE A 267 5.88 2.38 6.93
N SER A 268 4.73 2.11 7.55
CA SER A 268 4.17 2.98 8.58
C SER A 268 4.54 2.47 9.97
N PHE A 269 4.94 3.39 10.85
CA PHE A 269 5.33 3.09 12.22
C PHE A 269 4.38 3.80 13.18
N GLY A 270 3.92 3.06 14.18
CA GLY A 270 3.07 3.57 15.24
C GLY A 270 3.85 3.94 16.50
N ALA A 271 3.16 4.56 17.45
CA ALA A 271 3.71 4.94 18.76
C ALA A 271 4.29 3.74 19.55
N GLY A 272 3.87 2.50 19.23
CA GLY A 272 4.43 1.28 19.81
C GLY A 272 5.77 0.85 19.22
N ASP A 273 6.20 1.43 18.10
CA ASP A 273 7.41 1.01 17.36
C ASP A 273 8.67 1.81 17.75
N VAL A 274 8.65 2.59 18.85
CA VAL A 274 9.75 3.48 19.23
C VAL A 274 11.09 2.74 19.39
N GLU A 275 11.09 1.53 19.93
CA GLU A 275 12.29 0.70 20.05
C GLU A 275 12.84 0.30 18.66
N MET A 276 11.96 -0.13 17.76
CA MET A 276 12.30 -0.47 16.38
C MET A 276 12.89 0.73 15.64
N LEU A 277 12.27 1.91 15.76
CA LEU A 277 12.75 3.17 15.21
C LEU A 277 14.11 3.57 15.79
N GLY A 278 14.35 3.33 17.09
CA GLY A 278 15.64 3.58 17.73
C GLY A 278 16.76 2.72 17.15
N ARG A 279 16.50 1.46 16.87
CA ARG A 279 17.45 0.56 16.20
C ARG A 279 17.68 0.97 14.75
N LEU A 280 16.62 1.32 14.01
CA LEU A 280 16.73 1.79 12.63
C LEU A 280 17.55 3.09 12.56
N ALA A 281 17.32 4.05 13.45
CA ALA A 281 18.10 5.28 13.54
C ALA A 281 19.57 5.01 13.85
N ALA A 282 19.87 4.07 14.75
CA ALA A 282 21.25 3.68 15.07
C ALA A 282 21.96 3.00 13.88
N ALA A 283 21.24 2.19 13.09
CA ALA A 283 21.77 1.60 11.86
C ALA A 283 22.03 2.69 10.80
N ALA A 284 21.13 3.65 10.66
CA ALA A 284 21.26 4.82 9.79
C ALA A 284 22.50 5.66 10.15
N GLU A 285 22.69 5.96 11.43
CA GLU A 285 23.88 6.69 11.92
C GLU A 285 25.19 5.95 11.60
N ARG A 286 25.27 4.64 11.89
CA ARG A 286 26.48 3.83 11.60
C ARG A 286 26.83 3.83 10.12
N SER A 287 25.85 3.72 9.27
CA SER A 287 26.02 3.70 7.80
C SER A 287 26.07 5.10 7.19
N ARG A 288 25.81 6.14 7.99
CA ARG A 288 25.69 7.52 7.55
C ARG A 288 24.67 7.70 6.40
N VAL A 289 23.57 6.98 6.45
CA VAL A 289 22.48 7.02 5.48
C VAL A 289 21.24 7.55 6.18
N PRO A 290 20.77 8.76 5.88
CA PRO A 290 19.51 9.25 6.41
C PRO A 290 18.35 8.40 5.91
N ILE A 291 17.33 8.19 6.76
CA ILE A 291 16.14 7.39 6.43
C ILE A 291 14.89 8.24 6.59
N LEU A 292 14.06 8.22 5.54
CA LEU A 292 12.67 8.67 5.59
C LEU A 292 11.77 7.46 5.84
N ALA A 293 10.78 7.61 6.71
CA ALA A 293 9.73 6.64 6.93
C ALA A 293 8.40 7.35 7.23
N ALA A 294 7.30 6.60 7.31
CA ALA A 294 6.00 7.16 7.68
C ALA A 294 5.69 6.91 9.15
N ALA A 295 5.05 7.89 9.78
CA ALA A 295 4.35 7.71 11.05
C ALA A 295 2.85 7.56 10.80
N ASP A 296 2.17 6.75 11.61
CA ASP A 296 0.72 6.74 11.66
C ASP A 296 0.16 7.79 12.64
N ALA A 297 -1.17 7.89 12.70
CA ALA A 297 -1.86 8.86 13.53
C ALA A 297 -1.56 8.72 15.04
N SER A 298 -1.11 7.56 15.51
CA SER A 298 -0.80 7.33 16.92
C SER A 298 0.40 8.16 17.41
N PHE A 299 1.32 8.59 16.52
CA PHE A 299 2.36 9.55 16.85
C PHE A 299 1.82 10.98 17.05
N ALA A 300 0.75 11.34 16.34
CA ALA A 300 -0.01 12.56 16.61
C ALA A 300 -0.90 12.43 17.84
N ARG A 301 -0.96 11.22 18.45
CA ARG A 301 -1.80 10.91 19.61
C ARG A 301 -3.29 11.07 19.34
N THR A 302 -3.68 10.78 18.11
CA THR A 302 -5.06 10.62 17.66
C THR A 302 -5.28 9.22 17.09
N PRO A 303 -6.47 8.64 17.19
CA PRO A 303 -6.74 7.33 16.60
C PRO A 303 -6.74 7.34 15.06
N SER A 304 -7.11 8.47 14.46
CA SER A 304 -7.21 8.64 13.00
C SER A 304 -7.15 10.12 12.64
N PHE A 305 -6.79 10.40 11.39
CA PHE A 305 -6.94 11.71 10.77
C PHE A 305 -8.28 11.87 10.04
N ASP A 306 -9.13 10.84 10.02
CA ASP A 306 -10.49 10.94 9.49
C ASP A 306 -11.36 11.86 10.35
N GLY A 307 -12.21 12.68 9.72
CA GLY A 307 -13.13 13.59 10.42
C GLY A 307 -12.53 14.90 10.93
N GLY A 308 -11.26 15.15 10.64
CA GLY A 308 -10.57 16.40 10.99
C GLY A 308 -9.47 16.20 12.03
N ALA A 309 -8.43 16.99 11.88
CA ALA A 309 -7.26 16.94 12.74
C ALA A 309 -7.28 18.09 13.75
N ASP A 310 -8.31 18.13 14.64
CA ASP A 310 -8.34 19.13 15.72
C ASP A 310 -7.33 18.73 16.81
N PRO A 311 -6.26 19.53 17.00
CA PRO A 311 -5.23 19.22 17.98
C PRO A 311 -5.72 19.32 19.43
N ASP A 312 -6.89 19.89 19.69
CA ASP A 312 -7.46 19.92 21.05
C ASP A 312 -7.93 18.54 21.52
N ASP A 313 -8.23 17.65 20.57
CA ASP A 313 -8.60 16.26 20.84
C ASP A 313 -7.38 15.32 20.94
N TRP A 314 -6.18 15.83 20.70
CA TRP A 314 -4.97 15.00 20.74
C TRP A 314 -4.40 14.90 22.16
N ASP A 315 -4.04 13.69 22.56
CA ASP A 315 -3.29 13.48 23.79
C ASP A 315 -1.95 14.24 23.76
N THR A 316 -1.65 14.99 24.80
CA THR A 316 -0.43 15.81 24.91
C THR A 316 0.81 15.01 25.30
N SER A 317 0.66 13.76 25.77
CA SER A 317 1.78 12.92 26.20
C SER A 317 2.60 12.41 25.00
N SER A 318 3.90 12.30 25.17
CA SER A 318 4.76 11.62 24.19
C SER A 318 4.58 10.10 24.27
N PRO A 319 4.76 9.36 23.15
CA PRO A 319 4.91 7.89 23.19
C PRO A 319 6.05 7.49 24.14
N SER A 320 5.89 6.34 24.80
CA SER A 320 6.93 5.82 25.72
C SER A 320 8.29 5.69 25.03
N GLY A 321 9.35 6.25 25.62
CA GLY A 321 10.71 6.22 25.06
C GLY A 321 10.97 7.21 23.91
N TRP A 322 9.93 7.95 23.44
CA TRP A 322 10.07 8.85 22.28
C TRP A 322 11.03 10.00 22.57
N ASP A 323 10.90 10.68 23.70
CA ASP A 323 11.75 11.81 24.06
C ASP A 323 13.21 11.37 24.30
N GLU A 324 13.41 10.16 24.84
CA GLU A 324 14.73 9.56 24.96
C GLU A 324 15.34 9.29 23.58
N LEU A 325 14.60 8.68 22.67
CA LEU A 325 15.07 8.43 21.29
C LEU A 325 15.44 9.74 20.60
N ARG A 326 14.61 10.77 20.70
CA ARG A 326 14.84 12.08 20.09
C ARG A 326 16.11 12.78 20.61
N SER A 327 16.53 12.49 21.84
CA SER A 327 17.74 13.06 22.44
C SER A 327 19.05 12.39 21.96
N ARG A 328 18.98 11.23 21.31
CA ARG A 328 20.15 10.48 20.81
C ARG A 328 20.72 11.14 19.56
N THR A 329 22.03 10.98 19.33
CA THR A 329 22.69 11.46 18.10
C THR A 329 22.13 10.80 16.84
N SER A 330 21.73 9.53 16.92
CA SER A 330 21.14 8.80 15.81
C SER A 330 19.81 9.38 15.32
N ALA A 331 19.10 10.12 16.15
CA ALA A 331 17.81 10.73 15.80
C ALA A 331 17.89 11.69 14.60
N GLN A 332 19.07 12.30 14.34
CA GLN A 332 19.26 13.18 13.19
C GLN A 332 19.29 12.44 11.83
N PHE A 333 19.38 11.12 11.84
CA PHE A 333 19.38 10.29 10.63
C PHE A 333 18.02 9.67 10.31
N LEU A 334 16.99 9.97 11.07
CA LEU A 334 15.65 9.44 10.85
C LEU A 334 14.64 10.58 10.76
N SER A 335 13.77 10.54 9.76
CA SER A 335 12.62 11.42 9.60
C SER A 335 11.35 10.59 9.51
N LEU A 336 10.29 11.03 10.16
CA LEU A 336 8.96 10.42 10.11
C LEU A 336 7.95 11.40 9.56
N ALA A 337 7.35 11.04 8.41
CA ALA A 337 6.37 11.88 7.72
C ALA A 337 4.95 11.38 7.95
N LEU A 338 4.00 12.32 8.02
CA LEU A 338 2.55 12.10 8.11
C LEU A 338 1.80 13.41 7.77
N PRO A 339 0.49 13.39 7.53
CA PRO A 339 -0.33 12.24 7.21
C PRO A 339 -0.09 11.70 5.79
N ARG A 340 -0.88 10.71 5.38
CA ARG A 340 -0.83 10.08 4.06
C ARG A 340 -1.37 11.02 2.96
N PHE A 341 -1.20 10.65 1.69
CA PHE A 341 -1.78 11.36 0.54
C PHE A 341 -2.37 10.37 -0.48
N VAL A 342 -3.32 10.80 -1.31
CA VAL A 342 -3.99 9.94 -2.29
C VAL A 342 -3.06 9.68 -3.48
N LEU A 343 -2.89 8.41 -3.87
CA LEU A 343 -2.08 8.01 -5.04
C LEU A 343 -2.91 7.86 -6.31
N ARG A 344 -4.16 7.43 -6.19
CA ARG A 344 -5.10 7.36 -7.31
C ARG A 344 -6.52 7.66 -6.85
N LEU A 345 -7.34 8.05 -7.81
CA LEU A 345 -8.78 8.11 -7.60
C LEU A 345 -9.37 6.71 -7.50
N PRO A 346 -10.50 6.54 -6.80
CA PRO A 346 -11.27 5.31 -6.83
C PRO A 346 -11.70 4.97 -8.25
N TYR A 347 -11.69 3.68 -8.60
CA TYR A 347 -12.20 3.23 -9.89
C TYR A 347 -13.71 3.46 -10.00
N GLY A 348 -14.15 3.99 -11.14
CA GLY A 348 -15.56 4.27 -11.38
C GLY A 348 -15.78 5.03 -12.69
N LYS A 349 -17.05 5.18 -13.08
CA LYS A 349 -17.44 5.81 -14.36
C LYS A 349 -16.93 7.23 -14.56
N SER A 350 -16.76 7.97 -13.46
CA SER A 350 -16.33 9.39 -13.50
C SER A 350 -14.80 9.57 -13.36
N THR A 351 -14.07 8.50 -13.11
CA THR A 351 -12.65 8.50 -12.83
C THR A 351 -11.93 7.57 -13.81
N ASP A 352 -11.65 6.34 -13.40
CA ASP A 352 -11.04 5.29 -14.21
C ASP A 352 -12.04 4.14 -14.34
N ALA A 353 -12.72 4.06 -15.50
CA ALA A 353 -13.88 3.18 -15.70
C ALA A 353 -13.45 1.78 -16.11
N CYS A 354 -14.06 0.76 -15.51
CA CYS A 354 -13.91 -0.61 -15.97
C CYS A 354 -14.62 -0.83 -17.32
N GLU A 355 -13.95 -1.47 -18.26
CA GLU A 355 -14.49 -1.81 -19.57
C GLU A 355 -15.34 -3.09 -19.54
N THR A 356 -14.99 -4.05 -18.68
CA THR A 356 -15.59 -5.39 -18.66
C THR A 356 -16.76 -5.54 -17.70
N MET A 357 -16.99 -4.56 -16.81
CA MET A 357 -18.07 -4.56 -15.82
C MET A 357 -18.46 -3.14 -15.43
N SER A 358 -19.73 -2.96 -15.02
CA SER A 358 -20.14 -1.71 -14.39
C SER A 358 -19.69 -1.75 -12.93
N PHE A 359 -18.65 -0.97 -12.63
CA PHE A 359 -18.00 -0.99 -11.33
C PHE A 359 -17.84 0.42 -10.76
N GLU A 360 -18.15 0.56 -9.49
CA GLU A 360 -17.84 1.72 -8.67
C GLU A 360 -17.13 1.18 -7.42
N GLU A 361 -15.88 1.57 -7.22
CA GLU A 361 -15.07 1.09 -6.08
C GLU A 361 -15.68 1.52 -4.75
N MET A 362 -16.21 2.75 -4.70
CA MET A 362 -16.86 3.30 -3.50
C MET A 362 -18.24 3.84 -3.84
N GLU A 363 -19.20 3.60 -2.94
CA GLU A 363 -20.54 4.23 -2.99
C GLU A 363 -20.57 5.56 -2.24
N SER A 364 -19.76 5.65 -1.20
CA SER A 364 -19.51 6.83 -0.40
C SER A 364 -18.02 6.97 -0.14
N PRO A 365 -17.49 8.18 0.12
CA PRO A 365 -16.06 8.39 0.38
C PRO A 365 -15.66 7.85 1.75
N GLU A 366 -15.40 6.55 1.84
CA GLU A 366 -14.90 5.90 3.05
C GLU A 366 -13.39 6.11 3.17
N HIS A 367 -12.93 6.55 4.34
CA HIS A 367 -11.54 6.97 4.56
C HIS A 367 -10.52 5.88 4.20
N GLU A 368 -10.71 4.65 4.70
CA GLU A 368 -9.76 3.56 4.50
C GLU A 368 -9.90 2.86 3.14
N ALA A 369 -10.92 3.22 2.35
CA ALA A 369 -11.10 2.70 0.99
C ALA A 369 -10.24 3.45 -0.06
N TYR A 370 -9.71 4.63 0.26
CA TYR A 370 -8.77 5.32 -0.62
C TYR A 370 -7.41 4.63 -0.66
N LEU A 371 -6.76 4.66 -1.82
CA LEU A 371 -5.39 4.21 -1.94
C LEU A 371 -4.43 5.28 -1.44
N TRP A 372 -4.02 5.14 -0.19
CA TRP A 372 -3.12 6.07 0.47
C TRP A 372 -1.65 5.80 0.14
N GLY A 373 -0.94 6.85 -0.28
CA GLY A 373 0.50 6.84 -0.48
C GLY A 373 1.28 7.06 0.81
N ASN A 374 2.43 6.41 0.90
CA ASN A 374 3.34 6.60 2.02
C ASN A 374 3.97 8.01 1.98
N PRO A 375 3.79 8.85 3.01
CA PRO A 375 4.26 10.24 3.00
C PRO A 375 5.79 10.39 2.93
N ALA A 376 6.56 9.37 3.27
CA ALA A 376 8.01 9.37 3.06
C ALA A 376 8.38 9.49 1.58
N LEU A 377 7.55 8.95 0.67
CA LEU A 377 7.76 9.09 -0.77
C LEU A 377 7.51 10.52 -1.26
N ALA A 378 6.56 11.24 -0.66
CA ALA A 378 6.37 12.67 -0.95
C ALA A 378 7.60 13.49 -0.54
N ALA A 379 8.14 13.24 0.66
CA ALA A 379 9.38 13.89 1.10
C ALA A 379 10.58 13.51 0.20
N ALA A 380 10.68 12.24 -0.20
CA ALA A 380 11.72 11.78 -1.12
C ALA A 380 11.59 12.43 -2.51
N ALA A 381 10.37 12.64 -3.02
CA ALA A 381 10.12 13.30 -4.29
C ALA A 381 10.58 14.76 -4.29
N VAL A 382 10.29 15.49 -3.21
CA VAL A 382 10.79 16.87 -3.03
C VAL A 382 12.32 16.92 -3.03
N ILE A 383 12.96 16.00 -2.30
CA ILE A 383 14.42 15.91 -2.24
C ILE A 383 15.00 15.55 -3.61
N ALA A 384 14.41 14.56 -4.29
CA ALA A 384 14.87 14.09 -5.59
C ALA A 384 14.79 15.21 -6.66
N ALA A 385 13.69 15.96 -6.70
CA ALA A 385 13.50 17.06 -7.64
C ALA A 385 14.54 18.15 -7.42
N SER A 386 14.76 18.60 -6.18
CA SER A 386 15.74 19.63 -5.85
C SER A 386 17.17 19.21 -6.23
N VAL A 387 17.54 17.97 -5.91
CA VAL A 387 18.87 17.44 -6.28
C VAL A 387 19.01 17.29 -7.80
N ALA A 388 17.95 16.90 -8.50
CA ALA A 388 17.93 16.82 -9.96
C ALA A 388 18.12 18.18 -10.62
N ASP A 389 17.69 19.27 -9.97
CA ASP A 389 17.92 20.67 -10.38
C ASP A 389 19.32 21.19 -9.98
N GLY A 390 20.14 20.34 -9.37
CA GLY A 390 21.51 20.68 -8.94
C GLY A 390 21.59 21.45 -7.62
N GLU A 391 20.54 21.37 -6.80
CA GLU A 391 20.44 22.00 -5.49
C GLU A 391 20.76 21.00 -4.38
N ASP A 392 21.09 21.52 -3.20
CA ASP A 392 21.18 20.70 -1.99
C ASP A 392 19.82 20.15 -1.56
N PRO A 393 19.77 19.02 -0.82
CA PRO A 393 18.53 18.49 -0.29
C PRO A 393 17.75 19.55 0.50
N PRO A 394 16.50 19.84 0.11
CA PRO A 394 15.73 20.94 0.69
C PRO A 394 15.16 20.56 2.05
N THR A 395 14.87 21.58 2.85
CA THR A 395 14.18 21.42 4.14
C THR A 395 12.67 21.67 4.04
N GLN A 396 12.14 21.98 2.88
CA GLN A 396 10.71 22.23 2.59
C GLN A 396 10.41 22.02 1.11
N GLY A 397 9.15 21.83 0.77
CA GLY A 397 8.74 21.73 -0.63
C GLY A 397 7.25 21.56 -0.82
N VAL A 398 6.84 21.48 -2.08
CA VAL A 398 5.44 21.30 -2.50
C VAL A 398 5.38 20.15 -3.51
N ILE A 399 4.31 19.40 -3.43
CA ILE A 399 3.92 18.39 -4.43
C ILE A 399 2.57 18.83 -4.99
N ASP A 400 2.55 19.16 -6.25
CA ASP A 400 1.36 19.56 -7.00
C ASP A 400 0.79 18.40 -7.82
N ASP A 401 -0.36 18.63 -8.46
CA ASP A 401 -1.02 17.67 -9.36
C ASP A 401 -1.32 16.32 -8.71
N LEU A 402 -1.80 16.35 -7.48
CA LEU A 402 -2.27 15.16 -6.78
C LEU A 402 -3.75 14.87 -7.08
N PRO A 403 -4.19 13.61 -7.03
CA PRO A 403 -5.58 13.27 -7.28
C PRO A 403 -6.54 13.92 -6.28
N LEU A 404 -7.50 14.70 -6.79
CA LEU A 404 -8.59 15.31 -6.02
C LEU A 404 -9.90 14.58 -6.33
N HIS A 405 -10.47 13.89 -5.35
CA HIS A 405 -11.73 13.19 -5.52
C HIS A 405 -12.92 14.08 -5.15
N VAL A 406 -13.86 14.25 -6.08
CA VAL A 406 -15.13 14.92 -5.82
C VAL A 406 -16.24 13.87 -5.81
N ALA A 407 -16.69 13.52 -4.60
CA ALA A 407 -17.79 12.57 -4.39
C ALA A 407 -19.11 13.32 -4.10
N LYS A 408 -20.24 12.64 -4.30
CA LYS A 408 -21.53 13.15 -3.86
C LYS A 408 -21.87 12.57 -2.49
N VAL A 409 -21.94 13.43 -1.49
CA VAL A 409 -22.37 13.07 -0.14
C VAL A 409 -23.72 13.72 0.11
N ASN A 410 -24.76 12.92 0.38
CA ASN A 410 -26.15 13.39 0.53
C ASN A 410 -26.66 14.23 -0.65
N GLY A 411 -26.16 13.95 -1.88
CA GLY A 411 -26.54 14.66 -3.09
C GLY A 411 -25.72 15.92 -3.39
N GLU A 412 -24.88 16.37 -2.48
CA GLU A 412 -24.00 17.52 -2.64
C GLU A 412 -22.58 17.10 -3.03
N PRO A 413 -21.92 17.81 -3.95
CA PRO A 413 -20.53 17.54 -4.29
C PRO A 413 -19.63 17.90 -3.11
N THR A 414 -18.88 16.92 -2.63
CA THR A 414 -17.92 17.07 -1.53
C THR A 414 -16.54 16.66 -2.04
N ALA A 415 -15.58 17.56 -1.94
CA ALA A 415 -14.20 17.27 -2.30
C ALA A 415 -13.49 16.54 -1.15
N LYS A 416 -12.89 15.37 -1.44
CA LYS A 416 -11.91 14.74 -0.57
C LYS A 416 -10.54 15.24 -1.01
N PRO A 417 -9.79 15.95 -0.14
CA PRO A 417 -8.49 16.49 -0.50
C PRO A 417 -7.48 15.40 -0.81
N ALA A 418 -6.46 15.74 -1.58
CA ALA A 418 -5.36 14.84 -1.91
C ALA A 418 -4.53 14.43 -0.68
N GLY A 419 -4.41 15.28 0.32
CA GLY A 419 -3.87 14.89 1.62
C GLY A 419 -4.94 14.23 2.49
N GLU A 420 -4.52 13.33 3.36
CA GLU A 420 -5.39 12.57 4.26
C GLU A 420 -6.25 13.45 5.17
N ALA A 421 -5.69 14.60 5.60
CA ALA A 421 -6.35 15.53 6.51
C ALA A 421 -6.08 16.99 6.16
N TRP A 422 -7.04 17.85 6.50
CA TRP A 422 -6.82 19.29 6.59
C TRP A 422 -6.19 19.62 7.95
N LEU A 423 -4.86 19.88 7.95
CA LEU A 423 -4.17 20.27 9.17
C LEU A 423 -4.38 21.76 9.46
N THR A 424 -4.85 22.06 10.66
CA THR A 424 -4.85 23.45 11.14
C THR A 424 -3.41 23.90 11.42
N GLN A 425 -3.17 25.22 11.42
CA GLN A 425 -1.85 25.77 11.77
C GLN A 425 -1.36 25.26 13.13
N ARG A 426 -2.27 25.08 14.08
CA ARG A 426 -1.96 24.60 15.43
C ARG A 426 -1.57 23.10 15.39
N ALA A 427 -2.31 22.28 14.64
CA ALA A 427 -1.97 20.87 14.43
C ALA A 427 -0.59 20.72 13.78
N LEU A 428 -0.32 21.53 12.75
CA LEU A 428 0.96 21.58 12.06
C LEU A 428 2.12 21.86 13.02
N MET A 429 1.99 22.89 13.87
CA MET A 429 3.02 23.24 14.84
C MET A 429 3.23 22.12 15.87
N GLN A 430 2.16 21.49 16.37
CA GLN A 430 2.30 20.37 17.31
C GLN A 430 3.04 19.17 16.69
N LEU A 431 2.77 18.85 15.43
CA LEU A 431 3.50 17.77 14.73
C LEU A 431 4.98 18.11 14.59
N LEU A 432 5.30 19.34 14.20
CA LEU A 432 6.69 19.82 14.08
C LEU A 432 7.43 19.77 15.43
N ASP A 433 6.78 20.19 16.51
CA ASP A 433 7.38 20.18 17.86
C ASP A 433 7.61 18.75 18.37
N ARG A 434 6.80 17.80 17.93
CA ARG A 434 6.98 16.35 18.19
C ARG A 434 8.09 15.72 17.36
N GLY A 435 8.73 16.46 16.45
CA GLY A 435 9.82 15.98 15.59
C GLY A 435 9.33 15.25 14.35
N LEU A 436 8.10 15.48 13.95
CA LEU A 436 7.51 14.84 12.77
C LEU A 436 7.60 15.76 11.54
N THR A 437 7.57 15.19 10.35
CA THR A 437 7.55 15.91 9.07
C THR A 437 6.12 15.91 8.54
N PRO A 438 5.34 17.00 8.75
CA PRO A 438 3.95 17.05 8.34
C PRO A 438 3.78 17.32 6.84
N LEU A 439 2.76 16.68 6.24
CA LEU A 439 2.22 17.00 4.92
C LEU A 439 0.95 17.86 5.14
N GLU A 440 1.01 19.11 4.77
CA GLU A 440 -0.11 20.05 4.84
C GLU A 440 -0.83 20.09 3.49
N THR A 441 -2.12 19.77 3.47
CA THR A 441 -2.94 19.89 2.27
C THR A 441 -3.14 21.36 1.89
N SER A 442 -2.96 21.72 0.63
CA SER A 442 -3.24 23.06 0.11
C SER A 442 -4.73 23.40 0.19
N ARG A 443 -5.07 24.69 0.08
CA ARG A 443 -6.47 25.14 0.10
C ARG A 443 -7.27 24.62 -1.09
N ASP A 444 -6.61 24.45 -2.25
CA ASP A 444 -7.24 23.96 -3.47
C ASP A 444 -7.45 22.43 -3.43
N GLY A 445 -6.77 21.75 -2.51
CA GLY A 445 -6.98 20.33 -2.21
C GLY A 445 -6.24 19.35 -3.11
N ASP A 446 -5.56 19.81 -4.16
CA ASP A 446 -4.85 19.00 -5.17
C ASP A 446 -3.33 19.00 -5.00
N SER A 447 -2.84 19.60 -3.94
CA SER A 447 -1.42 19.63 -3.62
C SER A 447 -1.17 19.47 -2.12
N VAL A 448 0.04 19.03 -1.77
CA VAL A 448 0.51 18.95 -0.38
C VAL A 448 1.82 19.70 -0.25
N ARG A 449 1.96 20.42 0.86
CA ARG A 449 3.16 21.13 1.23
C ARG A 449 3.86 20.41 2.38
N LEU A 450 5.17 20.29 2.31
CA LEU A 450 6.03 19.89 3.42
C LEU A 450 6.68 21.18 3.96
N PRO A 451 6.13 21.79 5.00
CA PRO A 451 6.64 23.07 5.53
C PRO A 451 8.02 22.91 6.17
N ARG A 452 8.34 21.70 6.59
CA ARG A 452 9.67 21.34 7.08
C ARG A 452 9.90 19.83 6.95
N ILE A 453 10.93 19.44 6.20
CA ILE A 453 11.52 18.11 6.22
C ILE A 453 12.56 18.10 7.32
N GLN A 454 12.30 17.43 8.42
CA GLN A 454 13.17 17.43 9.59
C GLN A 454 13.45 16.02 10.11
N SER A 455 14.54 15.88 10.84
CA SER A 455 14.78 14.67 11.63
C SER A 455 13.90 14.64 12.88
N ILE A 456 13.79 13.45 13.49
CA ILE A 456 13.06 13.30 14.76
C ILE A 456 13.82 13.90 15.97
N ALA A 457 15.03 14.43 15.77
CA ALA A 457 15.90 14.92 16.86
C ALA A 457 15.26 16.03 17.70
N ALA A 458 15.61 16.08 18.97
CA ALA A 458 15.33 17.18 19.87
C ALA A 458 16.65 17.76 20.44
N PRO A 459 16.90 19.08 20.26
CA PRO A 459 16.06 20.07 19.58
C PRO A 459 15.91 19.76 18.07
N PRO A 460 14.88 20.32 17.40
CA PRO A 460 14.61 20.07 15.99
C PRO A 460 15.83 20.40 15.10
N ARG A 461 16.15 19.48 14.21
CA ARG A 461 17.27 19.58 13.25
C ARG A 461 16.83 19.11 11.87
N PRO A 462 17.41 19.64 10.79
CA PRO A 462 17.25 19.03 9.46
C PRO A 462 17.65 17.56 9.49
N LEU A 463 17.16 16.79 8.52
CA LEU A 463 17.66 15.45 8.26
C LEU A 463 19.13 15.53 7.85
N SER A 464 19.99 14.68 8.44
CA SER A 464 21.44 14.78 8.25
C SER A 464 21.88 14.12 6.95
N PHE A 465 22.06 14.93 5.92
CA PHE A 465 22.80 14.52 4.71
C PHE A 465 24.29 14.76 4.94
N ILE A 466 25.11 13.84 4.48
CA ILE A 466 26.57 13.98 4.59
C ILE A 466 27.07 14.52 3.28
N ASP A 467 27.80 15.62 3.35
CA ASP A 467 28.53 16.17 2.21
C ASP A 467 29.45 15.07 1.65
N ARG A 468 29.29 14.71 0.41
CA ARG A 468 30.08 13.72 -0.31
C ARG A 468 31.10 14.35 -1.21
#